data_64ff9594c69d2539799ba6faf90153ae
#
_entry.id   64ff9594c69d2539799ba6faf90153ae
#
_cell.length_a   1.000
_cell.length_b   1.000
_cell.length_c   1.000
_cell.angle_alpha   90.00
_cell.angle_beta   90.00
_cell.angle_gamma   90.00
#
_symmetry.space_group_name_H-M   'P 1'
#
loop_
_entity.id
_entity.type
_entity.pdbx_description
1 polymer ?
#
loop_
_entity_poly.entity_id
_entity_poly.type
_entity_poly.pdbx_seq_one_letter_code
_entity_poly.pdbx_strand_id
1 'polypeptide(L)'
;MRREKTAVLLFREDPREDLRPEEVTELRGLAEAAGYTVLAEVFQRRGRDRRFQLGRGKVVEAASLGPDKLIFNEPLSPGQIFNIGKEFEIPPMDRFNLILEIFASRASTREAKLQVELARLSYEAPFVRTIESLKKLSERPGYRGSGSYDVSMYRDIKGRMAKIRAELLAVEETGVRRRERRRKLGFDLVALAGYTNAGKSTLFNRLAEEAVAAKDQPFTTLSPTTRAVAARDRRFLLTDTVGFIDDLPLFLIKAFRSTLAEIVEADLVLLVVDLSDPPEVLRERVASCHGALWDCGCYAPLVSVLNKVDRITPEEAEERCRLLEDLAPTPVLVSAREGLGLEALLDAILEKLPPLEEFLVRLPASEAGMGQLSRLYEVAEPLEVRYGEEVEVLLRGRREIVAKALRGAERPEARPPKPGDPPQDGE
;
A
#
# COMPACT_ATOMS: atom_id res chain seq x y z
N MET A 1 -22.70 21.11 14.43
CA MET A 1 -21.23 21.16 14.50
C MET A 1 -20.74 19.81 15.04
N ARG A 2 -19.90 19.08 14.33
CA ARG A 2 -19.24 17.90 14.90
C ARG A 2 -18.26 18.41 15.98
N ARG A 3 -18.37 17.91 17.20
CA ARG A 3 -17.40 18.19 18.27
C ARG A 3 -16.02 17.76 17.76
N GLU A 4 -15.04 18.65 17.80
CA GLU A 4 -13.65 18.30 17.49
C GLU A 4 -13.19 17.23 18.47
N LYS A 5 -12.64 16.13 17.96
CA LYS A 5 -12.04 15.09 18.77
C LYS A 5 -10.68 15.59 19.25
N THR A 6 -10.37 15.45 20.51
CA THR A 6 -9.09 15.88 21.08
C THR A 6 -8.26 14.70 21.56
N ALA A 7 -6.93 14.82 21.48
CA ALA A 7 -6.01 13.81 21.96
C ALA A 7 -4.76 14.41 22.61
N VAL A 8 -4.17 13.67 23.54
CA VAL A 8 -2.82 13.90 24.04
C VAL A 8 -1.96 12.73 23.61
N LEU A 9 -0.78 13.03 23.03
CA LEU A 9 0.18 12.04 22.58
C LEU A 9 1.18 11.74 23.70
N LEU A 10 1.44 10.46 23.93
CA LEU A 10 2.33 10.00 24.99
C LEU A 10 3.49 9.19 24.40
N PHE A 11 4.70 9.64 24.70
CA PHE A 11 5.94 9.06 24.22
C PHE A 11 6.77 8.57 25.41
N ARG A 12 7.21 7.31 25.33
CA ARG A 12 8.19 6.75 26.22
C ARG A 12 9.54 6.68 25.51
N GLU A 13 10.54 7.30 26.06
CA GLU A 13 11.93 7.13 25.62
C GLU A 13 12.56 6.00 26.43
N ASP A 14 13.13 5.02 25.73
CA ASP A 14 13.93 4.01 26.41
C ASP A 14 15.23 4.65 26.92
N PRO A 15 15.67 4.39 28.14
CA PRO A 15 16.94 4.94 28.63
C PRO A 15 18.18 4.59 27.80
N ARG A 16 18.05 3.56 26.91
CA ARG A 16 19.12 3.04 26.05
C ARG A 16 19.01 3.52 24.60
N GLU A 17 17.88 4.09 24.23
CA GLU A 17 17.59 4.49 22.86
C GLU A 17 16.81 5.81 22.87
N ASP A 18 17.34 6.82 22.22
CA ASP A 18 16.67 8.13 22.17
C ASP A 18 15.49 8.08 21.18
N LEU A 19 14.39 8.75 21.53
CA LEU A 19 13.24 8.89 20.66
C LEU A 19 13.61 9.76 19.45
N ARG A 20 13.34 9.29 18.26
CA ARG A 20 13.61 10.02 17.02
C ARG A 20 12.57 11.13 16.82
N PRO A 21 12.95 12.35 16.42
CA PRO A 21 12.01 13.45 16.13
C PRO A 21 10.95 13.07 15.08
N GLU A 22 11.31 12.18 14.16
CA GLU A 22 10.43 11.68 13.09
C GLU A 22 9.28 10.86 13.65
N GLU A 23 9.49 10.06 14.70
CA GLU A 23 8.42 9.28 15.34
C GLU A 23 7.36 10.19 15.98
N VAL A 24 7.79 11.32 16.53
CA VAL A 24 6.88 12.33 17.09
C VAL A 24 6.06 12.98 15.99
N THR A 25 6.74 13.40 14.93
CA THR A 25 6.09 14.02 13.76
C THR A 25 5.12 13.05 13.09
N GLU A 26 5.50 11.79 12.99
CA GLU A 26 4.66 10.74 12.40
C GLU A 26 3.40 10.49 13.23
N LEU A 27 3.53 10.26 14.57
CA LEU A 27 2.37 10.00 15.42
C LEU A 27 1.41 11.20 15.43
N ARG A 28 1.93 12.43 15.40
CA ARG A 28 1.13 13.64 15.28
C ARG A 28 0.35 13.64 13.96
N GLY A 29 1.03 13.39 12.83
CA GLY A 29 0.39 13.31 11.51
C GLY A 29 -0.67 12.20 11.43
N LEU A 30 -0.45 11.07 12.10
CA LEU A 30 -1.45 10.01 12.22
C LEU A 30 -2.68 10.45 13.03
N ALA A 31 -2.47 11.13 14.17
CA ALA A 31 -3.57 11.62 15.00
C ALA A 31 -4.43 12.64 14.24
N GLU A 32 -3.80 13.58 13.54
CA GLU A 32 -4.47 14.57 12.69
C GLU A 32 -5.22 13.91 11.52
N ALA A 33 -4.62 12.88 10.88
CA ALA A 33 -5.27 12.12 9.83
C ALA A 33 -6.50 11.34 10.29
N ALA A 34 -6.54 10.93 11.57
CA ALA A 34 -7.70 10.32 12.23
C ALA A 34 -8.75 11.36 12.67
N GLY A 35 -8.44 12.66 12.50
CA GLY A 35 -9.33 13.77 12.85
C GLY A 35 -9.26 14.21 14.30
N TYR A 36 -8.12 13.94 14.97
CA TYR A 36 -7.86 14.44 16.33
C TYR A 36 -7.10 15.76 16.29
N THR A 37 -7.50 16.70 17.13
CA THR A 37 -6.71 17.87 17.47
C THR A 37 -5.79 17.51 18.62
N VAL A 38 -4.47 17.61 18.43
CA VAL A 38 -3.46 17.28 19.44
C VAL A 38 -3.35 18.45 20.43
N LEU A 39 -3.72 18.20 21.69
CA LEU A 39 -3.66 19.21 22.76
C LEU A 39 -2.24 19.38 23.32
N ALA A 40 -1.52 18.26 23.46
CA ALA A 40 -0.17 18.25 24.01
C ALA A 40 0.56 16.96 23.64
N GLU A 41 1.89 16.99 23.78
CA GLU A 41 2.78 15.85 23.70
C GLU A 41 3.49 15.68 25.04
N VAL A 42 3.43 14.49 25.60
CA VAL A 42 3.98 14.17 26.91
C VAL A 42 5.10 13.14 26.75
N PHE A 43 6.29 13.50 27.18
CA PHE A 43 7.48 12.68 27.06
C PHE A 43 7.94 12.17 28.43
N GLN A 44 8.43 10.95 28.45
CA GLN A 44 9.08 10.40 29.62
C GLN A 44 10.23 9.45 29.27
N ARG A 45 11.42 9.75 29.73
CA ARG A 45 12.60 8.87 29.64
C ARG A 45 12.59 7.90 30.84
N ARG A 46 12.12 6.69 30.61
CA ARG A 46 11.98 5.67 31.64
C ARG A 46 11.77 4.28 31.00
N GLY A 47 12.19 3.23 31.74
CA GLY A 47 11.77 1.85 31.43
C GLY A 47 10.24 1.69 31.46
N ARG A 48 9.72 0.76 30.68
CA ARG A 48 8.28 0.50 30.53
C ARG A 48 7.58 0.23 31.88
N ASP A 49 6.56 0.99 32.19
CA ASP A 49 5.70 0.72 33.34
C ASP A 49 4.71 -0.41 33.02
N ARG A 50 4.59 -1.39 33.94
CA ARG A 50 3.74 -2.56 33.74
C ARG A 50 2.24 -2.23 33.77
N ARG A 51 1.83 -1.15 34.47
CA ARG A 51 0.41 -0.79 34.65
C ARG A 51 -0.07 0.27 33.66
N PHE A 52 0.78 1.23 33.29
CA PHE A 52 0.37 2.44 32.58
C PHE A 52 1.23 2.77 31.36
N GLN A 53 2.22 1.97 30.99
CA GLN A 53 3.20 2.19 29.93
C GLN A 53 4.22 3.28 30.30
N LEU A 54 3.77 4.48 30.68
CA LEU A 54 4.52 5.55 31.31
C LEU A 54 4.32 5.53 32.84
N GLY A 55 5.12 6.30 33.59
CA GLY A 55 4.88 6.50 35.01
C GLY A 55 3.52 7.18 35.24
N ARG A 56 2.77 6.72 36.26
CA ARG A 56 1.43 7.19 36.59
C ARG A 56 1.31 8.72 36.59
N GLY A 57 2.30 9.46 37.15
CA GLY A 57 2.27 10.92 37.18
C GLY A 57 2.18 11.57 35.81
N LYS A 58 2.87 11.03 34.79
CA LYS A 58 2.80 11.53 33.42
C LYS A 58 1.46 11.25 32.73
N VAL A 59 0.85 10.12 33.04
CA VAL A 59 -0.50 9.82 32.55
C VAL A 59 -1.55 10.72 33.23
N VAL A 60 -1.39 11.05 34.54
CA VAL A 60 -2.22 12.05 35.24
C VAL A 60 -2.10 13.42 34.59
N GLU A 61 -0.87 13.86 34.30
CA GLU A 61 -0.60 15.13 33.61
C GLU A 61 -1.35 15.19 32.25
N ALA A 62 -1.21 14.14 31.45
CA ALA A 62 -1.91 14.04 30.16
C ALA A 62 -3.44 14.02 30.30
N ALA A 63 -3.96 13.26 31.28
CA ALA A 63 -5.40 13.15 31.52
C ALA A 63 -6.02 14.45 32.05
N SER A 64 -5.25 15.26 32.82
CA SER A 64 -5.73 16.54 33.38
C SER A 64 -6.08 17.59 32.30
N LEU A 65 -5.59 17.42 31.07
CA LEU A 65 -5.94 18.28 29.93
C LEU A 65 -7.32 17.98 29.36
N GLY A 66 -8.00 16.93 29.81
CA GLY A 66 -9.34 16.54 29.40
C GLY A 66 -9.46 16.11 27.93
N PRO A 67 -8.52 15.32 27.37
CA PRO A 67 -8.65 14.85 25.99
C PRO A 67 -9.72 13.78 25.85
N ASP A 68 -10.28 13.62 24.64
CA ASP A 68 -11.16 12.50 24.34
C ASP A 68 -10.40 11.16 24.23
N LYS A 69 -9.06 11.20 23.97
CA LYS A 69 -8.18 10.03 23.85
C LYS A 69 -6.78 10.30 24.42
N LEU A 70 -6.21 9.27 25.03
CA LEU A 70 -4.77 9.19 25.34
C LEU A 70 -4.10 8.29 24.32
N ILE A 71 -3.26 8.83 23.44
CA ILE A 71 -2.63 8.10 22.33
C ILE A 71 -1.17 7.82 22.66
N PHE A 72 -0.80 6.54 22.73
CA PHE A 72 0.54 6.07 23.05
C PHE A 72 1.28 5.67 21.77
N ASN A 73 2.54 6.09 21.64
CA ASN A 73 3.39 5.71 20.50
C ASN A 73 3.68 4.20 20.48
N GLU A 74 3.86 3.60 21.64
CA GLU A 74 4.13 2.16 21.75
C GLU A 74 2.85 1.32 21.93
N PRO A 75 2.91 0.01 21.57
CA PRO A 75 1.81 -0.90 21.80
C PRO A 75 1.46 -1.04 23.28
N LEU A 76 0.16 -1.03 23.58
CA LEU A 76 -0.36 -1.22 24.92
C LEU A 76 -0.71 -2.70 25.18
N SER A 77 -0.36 -3.20 26.35
CA SER A 77 -0.86 -4.50 26.80
C SER A 77 -2.33 -4.41 27.26
N PRO A 78 -3.07 -5.53 27.24
CA PRO A 78 -4.44 -5.57 27.74
C PRO A 78 -4.62 -5.03 29.16
N GLY A 79 -3.67 -5.35 30.05
CA GLY A 79 -3.68 -4.85 31.43
C GLY A 79 -3.49 -3.34 31.52
N GLN A 80 -2.65 -2.77 30.66
CA GLN A 80 -2.44 -1.31 30.59
C GLN A 80 -3.68 -0.60 30.09
N ILE A 81 -4.32 -1.10 29.03
CA ILE A 81 -5.58 -0.54 28.51
C ILE A 81 -6.65 -0.55 29.60
N PHE A 82 -6.80 -1.67 30.28
CA PHE A 82 -7.77 -1.79 31.36
C PHE A 82 -7.48 -0.83 32.52
N ASN A 83 -6.22 -0.76 32.99
CA ASN A 83 -5.85 0.09 34.12
C ASN A 83 -6.00 1.58 33.78
N ILE A 84 -5.55 2.02 32.61
CA ILE A 84 -5.66 3.41 32.17
C ILE A 84 -7.12 3.81 32.02
N GLY A 85 -7.90 3.00 31.30
CA GLY A 85 -9.33 3.29 31.09
C GLY A 85 -10.14 3.32 32.38
N LYS A 86 -9.80 2.45 33.35
CA LYS A 86 -10.48 2.40 34.66
C LYS A 86 -10.09 3.57 35.59
N GLU A 87 -8.81 3.98 35.58
CA GLU A 87 -8.31 4.99 36.52
C GLU A 87 -8.61 6.41 36.04
N PHE A 88 -8.53 6.66 34.73
CA PHE A 88 -8.65 8.01 34.17
C PHE A 88 -9.98 8.27 33.46
N GLU A 89 -10.81 7.25 33.27
CA GLU A 89 -12.08 7.32 32.53
C GLU A 89 -11.92 7.85 31.07
N ILE A 90 -10.69 7.88 30.55
CA ILE A 90 -10.33 8.25 29.19
C ILE A 90 -9.87 6.99 28.47
N PRO A 91 -10.48 6.63 27.33
CA PRO A 91 -10.08 5.42 26.61
C PRO A 91 -8.69 5.60 26.00
N PRO A 92 -7.71 4.76 26.39
CA PRO A 92 -6.40 4.79 25.79
C PRO A 92 -6.42 4.15 24.40
N MET A 93 -5.53 4.60 23.56
CA MET A 93 -5.29 4.10 22.20
C MET A 93 -3.81 4.00 21.97
N ASP A 94 -3.32 2.96 21.33
CA ASP A 94 -1.95 2.90 20.85
C ASP A 94 -1.87 3.26 19.36
N ARG A 95 -0.64 3.50 18.88
CA ARG A 95 -0.33 3.81 17.48
C ARG A 95 -1.04 2.84 16.51
N PHE A 96 -1.13 1.58 16.90
CA PHE A 96 -1.72 0.54 16.12
C PHE A 96 -3.23 0.72 15.90
N ASN A 97 -3.97 0.94 16.99
CA ASN A 97 -5.40 1.21 16.93
C ASN A 97 -5.70 2.54 16.21
N LEU A 98 -4.80 3.53 16.32
CA LEU A 98 -4.90 4.79 15.59
C LEU A 98 -4.84 4.55 14.07
N ILE A 99 -3.90 3.73 13.60
CA ILE A 99 -3.79 3.34 12.19
C ILE A 99 -5.06 2.62 11.72
N LEU A 100 -5.59 1.70 12.54
CA LEU A 100 -6.85 1.03 12.22
C LEU A 100 -8.05 2.00 12.15
N GLU A 101 -8.10 3.03 12.99
CA GLU A 101 -9.14 4.06 12.94
C GLU A 101 -9.04 4.87 11.64
N ILE A 102 -7.83 5.24 11.21
CA ILE A 102 -7.61 5.90 9.92
C ILE A 102 -8.09 5.00 8.77
N PHE A 103 -7.70 3.74 8.78
CA PHE A 103 -8.11 2.77 7.77
C PHE A 103 -9.63 2.59 7.73
N ALA A 104 -10.28 2.49 8.90
CA ALA A 104 -11.74 2.40 8.99
C ALA A 104 -12.45 3.62 8.37
N SER A 105 -11.89 4.81 8.56
CA SER A 105 -12.45 6.05 8.00
C SER A 105 -12.29 6.15 6.48
N ARG A 106 -11.25 5.49 5.92
CA ARG A 106 -10.88 5.54 4.49
C ARG A 106 -11.38 4.35 3.68
N ALA A 107 -11.84 3.28 4.34
CA ALA A 107 -12.35 2.09 3.69
C ALA A 107 -13.64 2.40 2.90
N SER A 108 -13.53 2.57 1.59
CA SER A 108 -14.65 2.84 0.70
C SER A 108 -15.31 1.57 0.17
N THR A 109 -14.52 0.50 -0.08
CA THR A 109 -15.00 -0.77 -0.61
C THR A 109 -15.44 -1.73 0.50
N ARG A 110 -16.34 -2.68 0.18
CA ARG A 110 -16.73 -3.75 1.10
C ARG A 110 -15.54 -4.58 1.55
N GLU A 111 -14.64 -4.88 0.62
CA GLU A 111 -13.42 -5.63 0.88
C GLU A 111 -12.52 -4.93 1.92
N ALA A 112 -12.19 -3.65 1.68
CA ALA A 112 -11.38 -2.87 2.61
C ALA A 112 -12.02 -2.78 4.01
N LYS A 113 -13.34 -2.63 4.11
CA LYS A 113 -14.07 -2.63 5.39
C LYS A 113 -13.94 -3.95 6.13
N LEU A 114 -14.08 -5.08 5.41
CA LEU A 114 -13.92 -6.42 5.99
C LEU A 114 -12.48 -6.67 6.45
N GLN A 115 -11.49 -6.22 5.70
CA GLN A 115 -10.08 -6.33 6.07
C GLN A 115 -9.75 -5.54 7.34
N VAL A 116 -10.20 -4.29 7.42
CA VAL A 116 -10.03 -3.45 8.61
C VAL A 116 -10.71 -4.08 9.81
N GLU A 117 -11.93 -4.59 9.65
CA GLU A 117 -12.66 -5.27 10.72
C GLU A 117 -11.93 -6.55 11.17
N LEU A 118 -11.42 -7.35 10.23
CA LEU A 118 -10.64 -8.54 10.54
C LEU A 118 -9.36 -8.21 11.31
N ALA A 119 -8.64 -7.17 10.88
CA ALA A 119 -7.44 -6.69 11.56
C ALA A 119 -7.74 -6.24 12.99
N ARG A 120 -8.80 -5.45 13.16
CA ARG A 120 -9.28 -4.99 14.48
C ARG A 120 -9.63 -6.16 15.40
N LEU A 121 -10.46 -7.10 14.93
CA LEU A 121 -10.83 -8.28 15.71
C LEU A 121 -9.63 -9.17 16.04
N SER A 122 -8.67 -9.29 15.12
CA SER A 122 -7.42 -10.05 15.34
C SER A 122 -6.56 -9.42 16.44
N TYR A 123 -6.55 -8.09 16.51
CA TYR A 123 -5.86 -7.33 17.54
C TYR A 123 -6.62 -7.42 18.89
N GLU A 124 -7.94 -7.29 18.89
CA GLU A 124 -8.79 -7.31 20.09
C GLU A 124 -8.90 -8.71 20.73
N ALA A 125 -8.85 -9.78 19.93
CA ALA A 125 -9.08 -11.14 20.43
C ALA A 125 -8.17 -11.58 21.62
N PRO A 126 -6.84 -11.34 21.61
CA PRO A 126 -5.98 -11.63 22.76
C PRO A 126 -6.33 -10.79 23.99
N PHE A 127 -6.81 -9.55 23.79
CA PHE A 127 -7.17 -8.63 24.87
C PHE A 127 -8.40 -9.12 25.62
N VAL A 128 -9.45 -9.50 24.91
CA VAL A 128 -10.68 -10.04 25.52
C VAL A 128 -10.34 -11.25 26.40
N ARG A 129 -9.51 -12.16 25.90
CA ARG A 129 -9.07 -13.34 26.66
C ARG A 129 -8.32 -12.97 27.94
N THR A 130 -7.47 -11.95 27.89
CA THR A 130 -6.68 -11.51 29.07
C THR A 130 -7.54 -10.75 30.06
N ILE A 131 -8.44 -9.87 29.60
CA ILE A 131 -9.37 -9.13 30.47
C ILE A 131 -10.32 -10.10 31.17
N GLU A 132 -10.84 -11.12 30.48
CA GLU A 132 -11.62 -12.21 31.08
C GLU A 132 -10.87 -12.90 32.21
N SER A 133 -9.57 -13.18 32.00
CA SER A 133 -8.74 -13.81 33.02
C SER A 133 -8.50 -12.88 34.23
N LEU A 134 -8.27 -11.58 33.99
CA LEU A 134 -8.09 -10.59 35.05
C LEU A 134 -9.37 -10.33 35.85
N LYS A 135 -10.53 -10.30 35.23
CA LYS A 135 -11.83 -10.19 35.92
C LYS A 135 -12.08 -11.40 36.82
N LYS A 136 -11.82 -12.61 36.34
CA LYS A 136 -11.93 -13.84 37.14
C LYS A 136 -11.05 -13.85 38.38
N LEU A 137 -9.84 -13.23 38.30
CA LEU A 137 -8.95 -13.10 39.45
C LEU A 137 -9.41 -12.04 40.46
N SER A 138 -10.19 -11.06 40.01
CA SER A 138 -10.75 -10.00 40.90
C SER A 138 -12.08 -10.36 41.53
N GLU A 139 -12.76 -11.42 41.10
CA GLU A 139 -14.02 -11.94 41.68
C GLU A 139 -13.71 -12.88 42.85
N ARG A 140 -14.37 -12.66 43.99
CA ARG A 140 -14.25 -13.55 45.16
C ARG A 140 -14.68 -14.98 44.81
N PRO A 141 -13.99 -16.03 45.31
CA PRO A 141 -14.43 -17.42 45.14
C PRO A 141 -15.84 -17.63 45.75
N GLY A 142 -16.83 -17.94 44.93
CA GLY A 142 -18.17 -18.26 45.40
C GLY A 142 -19.34 -17.64 44.65
N TYR A 143 -19.12 -16.65 43.78
CA TYR A 143 -20.19 -16.04 42.98
C TYR A 143 -20.35 -16.75 41.63
N ARG A 144 -21.30 -17.72 41.56
CA ARG A 144 -21.69 -18.36 40.28
C ARG A 144 -22.62 -17.41 39.52
N GLY A 145 -22.08 -16.61 38.58
CA GLY A 145 -22.98 -15.76 37.80
C GLY A 145 -22.37 -15.16 36.51
N SER A 146 -21.07 -14.91 36.45
CA SER A 146 -20.45 -14.15 35.36
C SER A 146 -19.69 -14.99 34.34
N GLY A 147 -19.35 -16.23 34.61
CA GLY A 147 -18.49 -17.05 33.78
C GLY A 147 -19.06 -17.47 32.39
N SER A 148 -20.36 -17.32 32.18
CA SER A 148 -21.03 -17.70 30.93
C SER A 148 -20.97 -16.60 29.85
N TYR A 149 -21.03 -15.33 30.25
CA TYR A 149 -21.06 -14.19 29.33
C TYR A 149 -19.68 -13.93 28.65
N ASP A 150 -18.62 -14.14 29.42
CA ASP A 150 -17.26 -13.78 28.94
C ASP A 150 -16.72 -14.83 27.95
N VAL A 151 -16.96 -16.11 28.16
CA VAL A 151 -16.60 -17.18 27.19
C VAL A 151 -17.35 -17.02 25.87
N SER A 152 -18.54 -16.40 25.88
CA SER A 152 -19.31 -16.10 24.69
C SER A 152 -18.63 -15.03 23.84
N MET A 153 -18.09 -13.96 24.44
CA MET A 153 -17.52 -12.83 23.71
C MET A 153 -16.27 -13.22 22.87
N TYR A 154 -15.33 -13.99 23.44
CA TYR A 154 -14.20 -14.51 22.68
C TYR A 154 -14.63 -15.47 21.55
N ARG A 155 -15.65 -16.31 21.81
CA ARG A 155 -16.22 -17.22 20.81
C ARG A 155 -16.90 -16.44 19.69
N ASP A 156 -17.63 -15.38 20.03
CA ASP A 156 -18.33 -14.51 19.07
C ASP A 156 -17.33 -13.78 18.17
N ILE A 157 -16.24 -13.24 18.75
CA ILE A 157 -15.14 -12.64 17.97
C ILE A 157 -14.55 -13.65 16.98
N LYS A 158 -14.23 -14.88 17.43
CA LYS A 158 -13.72 -15.93 16.56
C LYS A 158 -14.72 -16.31 15.46
N GLY A 159 -16.00 -16.44 15.80
CA GLY A 159 -17.06 -16.72 14.84
C GLY A 159 -17.17 -15.63 13.79
N ARG A 160 -17.08 -14.36 14.20
CA ARG A 160 -17.11 -13.22 13.30
C ARG A 160 -15.88 -13.18 12.39
N MET A 161 -14.68 -13.40 12.95
CA MET A 161 -13.44 -13.51 12.15
C MET A 161 -13.53 -14.63 11.10
N ALA A 162 -14.12 -15.79 11.44
CA ALA A 162 -14.28 -16.89 10.49
C ALA A 162 -15.24 -16.51 9.34
N LYS A 163 -16.35 -15.83 9.64
CA LYS A 163 -17.29 -15.32 8.63
C LYS A 163 -16.63 -14.30 7.70
N ILE A 164 -15.90 -13.32 8.28
CA ILE A 164 -15.19 -12.31 7.50
C ILE A 164 -14.16 -12.95 6.58
N ARG A 165 -13.38 -13.94 7.06
CA ARG A 165 -12.42 -14.66 6.23
C ARG A 165 -13.08 -15.38 5.05
N ALA A 166 -14.21 -16.01 5.28
CA ALA A 166 -14.97 -16.67 4.21
C ALA A 166 -15.50 -15.66 3.18
N GLU A 167 -15.98 -14.50 3.62
CA GLU A 167 -16.42 -13.42 2.71
C GLU A 167 -15.24 -12.86 1.91
N LEU A 168 -14.08 -12.65 2.54
CA LEU A 168 -12.87 -12.16 1.86
C LEU A 168 -12.37 -13.14 0.80
N LEU A 169 -12.40 -14.44 1.07
CA LEU A 169 -12.03 -15.47 0.08
C LEU A 169 -12.92 -15.39 -1.17
N ALA A 170 -14.24 -15.22 -1.00
CA ALA A 170 -15.15 -15.07 -2.14
C ALA A 170 -14.88 -13.79 -2.96
N VAL A 171 -14.50 -12.70 -2.30
CA VAL A 171 -14.11 -11.45 -2.97
C VAL A 171 -12.78 -11.62 -3.70
N GLU A 172 -11.80 -12.29 -3.09
CA GLU A 172 -10.48 -12.57 -3.67
C GLU A 172 -10.58 -13.39 -4.96
N GLU A 173 -11.45 -14.42 -5.00
CA GLU A 173 -11.71 -15.19 -6.24
C GLU A 173 -12.18 -14.29 -7.40
N THR A 174 -13.03 -13.30 -7.09
CA THR A 174 -13.50 -12.34 -8.09
C THR A 174 -12.36 -11.41 -8.55
N GLY A 175 -11.50 -11.00 -7.62
CA GLY A 175 -10.29 -10.22 -7.89
C GLY A 175 -9.33 -10.98 -8.82
N VAL A 176 -9.05 -12.26 -8.51
CA VAL A 176 -8.20 -13.14 -9.33
C VAL A 176 -8.72 -13.20 -10.78
N ARG A 177 -10.03 -13.43 -10.98
CA ARG A 177 -10.63 -13.47 -12.33
C ARG A 177 -10.46 -12.15 -13.09
N ARG A 178 -10.58 -10.98 -12.44
CA ARG A 178 -10.35 -9.68 -13.08
C ARG A 178 -8.89 -9.51 -13.48
N ARG A 179 -7.94 -9.90 -12.62
CA ARG A 179 -6.50 -9.83 -12.87
C ARG A 179 -6.10 -10.76 -14.02
N GLU A 180 -6.60 -12.00 -14.01
CA GLU A 180 -6.40 -12.93 -15.14
C GLU A 180 -6.94 -12.37 -16.46
N ARG A 181 -8.10 -11.70 -16.44
CA ARG A 181 -8.67 -11.07 -17.64
C ARG A 181 -7.77 -9.94 -18.13
N ARG A 182 -7.28 -9.05 -17.23
CA ARG A 182 -6.32 -7.97 -17.57
C ARG A 182 -5.05 -8.54 -18.21
N ARG A 183 -4.49 -9.59 -17.60
CA ARG A 183 -3.30 -10.28 -18.10
C ARG A 183 -3.53 -10.95 -19.46
N LYS A 184 -4.70 -11.54 -19.67
CA LYS A 184 -5.10 -12.12 -20.98
C LYS A 184 -5.23 -11.03 -22.05
N LEU A 185 -5.69 -9.83 -21.71
CA LEU A 185 -5.83 -8.70 -22.61
C LEU A 185 -4.51 -7.94 -22.86
N GLY A 186 -3.40 -8.35 -22.26
CA GLY A 186 -2.08 -7.78 -22.52
C GLY A 186 -1.84 -6.41 -21.92
N PHE A 187 -2.68 -5.94 -20.98
CA PHE A 187 -2.43 -4.68 -20.30
C PHE A 187 -1.27 -4.81 -19.31
N ASP A 188 -0.30 -3.91 -19.44
CA ASP A 188 0.76 -3.74 -18.46
C ASP A 188 0.21 -3.12 -17.19
N LEU A 189 0.63 -3.61 -16.04
CA LEU A 189 0.26 -3.07 -14.74
C LEU A 189 1.47 -2.45 -14.04
N VAL A 190 1.39 -1.17 -13.76
CA VAL A 190 2.39 -0.40 -13.00
C VAL A 190 1.81 -0.06 -11.63
N ALA A 191 2.45 -0.49 -10.56
CA ALA A 191 1.99 -0.23 -9.20
C ALA A 191 2.86 0.82 -8.51
N LEU A 192 2.22 1.77 -7.81
CA LEU A 192 2.91 2.69 -6.92
C LEU A 192 3.11 2.02 -5.56
N ALA A 193 4.33 2.01 -5.06
CA ALA A 193 4.69 1.58 -3.73
C ALA A 193 5.51 2.67 -3.03
N GLY A 194 5.67 2.61 -1.73
CA GLY A 194 6.50 3.55 -0.98
C GLY A 194 5.85 3.97 0.33
N TYR A 195 6.61 4.73 1.11
CA TYR A 195 6.22 5.15 2.45
C TYR A 195 4.97 6.05 2.45
N THR A 196 4.25 6.11 3.59
CA THR A 196 3.15 7.07 3.73
C THR A 196 3.68 8.50 3.55
N ASN A 197 2.90 9.34 2.92
CA ASN A 197 3.26 10.73 2.60
C ASN A 197 4.47 10.93 1.66
N ALA A 198 4.99 9.88 1.00
CA ALA A 198 6.04 10.03 -0.02
C ALA A 198 5.55 10.71 -1.32
N GLY A 199 4.23 10.92 -1.46
CA GLY A 199 3.63 11.60 -2.60
C GLY A 199 3.05 10.67 -3.67
N LYS A 200 2.77 9.39 -3.35
CA LYS A 200 2.20 8.40 -4.28
C LYS A 200 0.91 8.88 -4.95
N SER A 201 -0.08 9.28 -4.16
CA SER A 201 -1.38 9.73 -4.69
C SER A 201 -1.27 11.05 -5.48
N THR A 202 -0.32 11.91 -5.13
CA THR A 202 0.00 13.12 -5.90
C THR A 202 0.57 12.75 -7.27
N LEU A 203 1.54 11.82 -7.29
CA LEU A 203 2.14 11.31 -8.51
C LEU A 203 1.11 10.56 -9.38
N PHE A 204 0.26 9.73 -8.75
CA PHE A 204 -0.83 9.03 -9.42
C PHE A 204 -1.75 10.01 -10.17
N ASN A 205 -2.22 11.06 -9.47
CA ASN A 205 -3.12 12.05 -10.06
C ASN A 205 -2.46 12.81 -11.21
N ARG A 206 -1.16 13.12 -11.09
CA ARG A 206 -0.41 13.79 -12.16
C ARG A 206 -0.25 12.93 -13.41
N LEU A 207 0.11 11.66 -13.24
CA LEU A 207 0.27 10.75 -14.36
C LEU A 207 -1.06 10.34 -15.00
N ALA A 208 -2.14 10.29 -14.20
CA ALA A 208 -3.48 9.94 -14.68
C ALA A 208 -4.27 11.14 -15.24
N GLU A 209 -3.68 12.35 -15.30
CA GLU A 209 -4.33 13.59 -15.75
C GLU A 209 -5.63 13.93 -14.97
N GLU A 210 -5.81 13.39 -13.77
CA GLU A 210 -6.96 13.64 -12.92
C GLU A 210 -6.67 14.69 -11.85
N ALA A 211 -7.39 15.82 -11.88
CA ALA A 211 -7.35 16.88 -10.88
C ALA A 211 -8.17 16.52 -9.62
N VAL A 212 -7.78 15.46 -8.92
CA VAL A 212 -8.32 15.17 -7.57
C VAL A 212 -7.39 15.80 -6.55
N ALA A 213 -7.94 16.62 -5.65
CA ALA A 213 -7.16 17.28 -4.62
C ALA A 213 -6.44 16.26 -3.74
N ALA A 214 -5.13 16.12 -3.92
CA ALA A 214 -4.29 15.34 -3.05
C ALA A 214 -4.14 16.08 -1.72
N LYS A 215 -4.41 15.40 -0.60
CA LYS A 215 -4.18 15.94 0.74
C LYS A 215 -2.88 15.36 1.28
N ASP A 216 -2.02 16.21 1.81
CA ASP A 216 -0.79 15.81 2.53
C ASP A 216 -1.16 15.15 3.87
N GLN A 217 -1.68 13.92 3.80
CA GLN A 217 -2.07 13.15 4.98
C GLN A 217 -1.65 11.68 4.82
N PRO A 218 -1.24 11.00 5.91
CA PRO A 218 -0.98 9.56 5.89
C PRO A 218 -2.18 8.75 5.41
N PHE A 219 -1.92 7.68 4.64
CA PHE A 219 -2.94 6.73 4.17
C PHE A 219 -4.08 7.34 3.36
N THR A 220 -3.78 8.22 2.41
CA THR A 220 -4.82 8.80 1.53
C THR A 220 -5.55 7.75 0.71
N THR A 221 -4.88 6.66 0.33
CA THR A 221 -5.44 5.55 -0.43
C THR A 221 -5.44 4.27 0.40
N LEU A 222 -6.61 3.68 0.65
CA LEU A 222 -6.76 2.36 1.28
C LEU A 222 -7.29 1.31 0.30
N SER A 223 -8.11 1.73 -0.64
CA SER A 223 -8.61 0.84 -1.71
C SER A 223 -7.83 1.13 -2.98
N PRO A 224 -7.22 0.13 -3.64
CA PRO A 224 -6.47 0.35 -4.87
C PRO A 224 -7.32 1.08 -5.91
N THR A 225 -6.76 2.14 -6.46
CA THR A 225 -7.38 2.89 -7.55
C THR A 225 -6.55 2.69 -8.80
N THR A 226 -7.15 2.17 -9.86
CA THR A 226 -6.47 1.87 -11.13
C THR A 226 -6.98 2.81 -12.22
N ARG A 227 -6.07 3.41 -13.00
CA ARG A 227 -6.35 4.25 -14.16
C ARG A 227 -5.49 3.85 -15.34
N ALA A 228 -5.99 4.06 -16.55
CA ALA A 228 -5.20 3.92 -17.77
C ALA A 228 -4.39 5.20 -17.99
N VAL A 229 -3.10 5.04 -18.19
CA VAL A 229 -2.16 6.11 -18.56
C VAL A 229 -1.69 5.85 -19.97
N ALA A 230 -1.72 6.89 -20.81
CA ALA A 230 -1.15 6.87 -22.15
C ALA A 230 0.19 7.61 -22.13
N ALA A 231 1.26 6.92 -22.53
CA ALA A 231 2.58 7.51 -22.65
C ALA A 231 3.12 7.19 -24.05
N ARG A 232 3.35 8.22 -24.84
CA ARG A 232 3.76 8.11 -26.25
C ARG A 232 2.78 7.22 -27.03
N ASP A 233 3.23 6.07 -27.55
CA ASP A 233 2.46 5.09 -28.31
C ASP A 233 2.03 3.87 -27.48
N ARG A 234 2.17 3.92 -26.16
CA ARG A 234 1.83 2.80 -25.24
C ARG A 234 0.82 3.19 -24.18
N ARG A 235 -0.06 2.25 -23.83
CA ARG A 235 -0.99 2.39 -22.71
C ARG A 235 -0.68 1.35 -21.66
N PHE A 236 -0.68 1.76 -20.39
CA PHE A 236 -0.55 0.88 -19.25
C PHE A 236 -1.55 1.25 -18.15
N LEU A 237 -1.80 0.33 -17.24
CA LEU A 237 -2.62 0.58 -16.07
C LEU A 237 -1.71 1.01 -14.92
N LEU A 238 -1.99 2.18 -14.35
CA LEU A 238 -1.33 2.66 -13.13
C LEU A 238 -2.26 2.41 -11.95
N THR A 239 -1.74 1.85 -10.86
CA THR A 239 -2.51 1.62 -9.64
C THR A 239 -1.84 2.29 -8.44
N ASP A 240 -2.62 3.07 -7.68
CA ASP A 240 -2.21 3.61 -6.39
C ASP A 240 -2.53 2.59 -5.30
N THR A 241 -1.61 2.41 -4.36
CA THR A 241 -1.74 1.42 -3.30
C THR A 241 -1.57 2.04 -1.92
N VAL A 242 -1.81 1.24 -0.88
CA VAL A 242 -1.59 1.64 0.52
C VAL A 242 -0.12 1.93 0.75
N GLY A 243 0.19 3.05 1.42
CA GLY A 243 1.56 3.40 1.81
C GLY A 243 2.10 2.51 2.92
N PHE A 244 3.39 2.21 2.85
CA PHE A 244 4.11 1.59 3.95
C PHE A 244 4.29 2.57 5.12
N ILE A 245 4.43 2.05 6.32
CA ILE A 245 4.68 2.79 7.56
C ILE A 245 5.70 2.00 8.37
N ASP A 246 6.47 2.68 9.22
CA ASP A 246 7.41 2.01 10.11
C ASP A 246 6.69 1.06 11.05
N ASP A 247 7.33 -0.07 11.33
CA ASP A 247 6.84 -1.11 12.24
C ASP A 247 5.41 -1.58 11.95
N LEU A 248 5.01 -1.64 10.64
CA LEU A 248 3.71 -2.22 10.30
C LEU A 248 3.68 -3.69 10.71
N PRO A 249 2.87 -4.09 11.71
CA PRO A 249 2.87 -5.47 12.17
C PRO A 249 2.52 -6.46 11.06
N LEU A 250 3.22 -7.58 11.00
CA LEU A 250 3.01 -8.64 9.99
C LEU A 250 1.56 -9.10 9.83
N PHE A 251 0.76 -9.03 10.89
CA PHE A 251 -0.66 -9.41 10.81
C PHE A 251 -1.51 -8.38 10.06
N LEU A 252 -1.13 -7.08 10.05
CA LEU A 252 -1.76 -6.07 9.19
C LEU A 252 -1.39 -6.31 7.73
N ILE A 253 -0.14 -6.60 7.43
CA ILE A 253 0.29 -6.97 6.07
C ILE A 253 -0.55 -8.15 5.58
N LYS A 254 -0.76 -9.17 6.43
CA LYS A 254 -1.64 -10.31 6.12
C LYS A 254 -3.11 -9.93 5.95
N ALA A 255 -3.61 -8.98 6.74
CA ALA A 255 -5.00 -8.52 6.63
C ALA A 255 -5.24 -7.72 5.34
N PHE A 256 -4.23 -7.00 4.84
CA PHE A 256 -4.28 -6.19 3.62
C PHE A 256 -3.67 -6.89 2.39
N ARG A 257 -3.45 -8.21 2.46
CA ARG A 257 -2.83 -8.98 1.38
C ARG A 257 -3.52 -8.79 0.02
N SER A 258 -4.84 -8.67 -0.01
CA SER A 258 -5.56 -8.46 -1.27
C SER A 258 -5.39 -7.05 -1.84
N THR A 259 -5.22 -6.02 -1.00
CA THR A 259 -4.86 -4.67 -1.44
C THR A 259 -3.42 -4.59 -1.95
N LEU A 260 -2.53 -5.42 -1.40
CA LEU A 260 -1.15 -5.57 -1.86
C LEU A 260 -1.02 -6.51 -3.07
N ALA A 261 -2.07 -7.27 -3.39
CA ALA A 261 -2.06 -8.19 -4.55
C ALA A 261 -1.82 -7.47 -5.88
N GLU A 262 -2.25 -6.21 -6.01
CA GLU A 262 -1.98 -5.40 -7.20
C GLU A 262 -0.47 -5.07 -7.34
N ILE A 263 0.28 -4.95 -6.24
CA ILE A 263 1.74 -4.77 -6.27
C ILE A 263 2.43 -6.09 -6.64
N VAL A 264 1.97 -7.20 -6.06
CA VAL A 264 2.56 -8.54 -6.31
C VAL A 264 2.41 -8.96 -7.77
N GLU A 265 1.32 -8.55 -8.42
CA GLU A 265 1.01 -8.91 -9.80
C GLU A 265 1.40 -7.82 -10.81
N ALA A 266 2.04 -6.74 -10.35
CA ALA A 266 2.50 -5.66 -11.23
C ALA A 266 3.62 -6.16 -12.16
N ASP A 267 3.64 -5.62 -13.39
CA ASP A 267 4.73 -5.81 -14.34
C ASP A 267 5.91 -4.88 -14.01
N LEU A 268 5.64 -3.79 -13.29
CA LEU A 268 6.62 -2.80 -12.83
C LEU A 268 6.12 -2.15 -11.54
N VAL A 269 7.02 -1.91 -10.59
CA VAL A 269 6.72 -1.15 -9.37
C VAL A 269 7.50 0.17 -9.37
N LEU A 270 6.79 1.26 -9.12
CA LEU A 270 7.36 2.58 -8.88
C LEU A 270 7.51 2.77 -7.36
N LEU A 271 8.74 2.66 -6.85
CA LEU A 271 9.04 2.90 -5.45
C LEU A 271 9.19 4.41 -5.22
N VAL A 272 8.15 5.04 -4.69
CA VAL A 272 8.12 6.49 -4.43
C VAL A 272 8.78 6.78 -3.09
N VAL A 273 9.83 7.59 -3.12
CA VAL A 273 10.68 7.94 -1.98
C VAL A 273 10.59 9.45 -1.76
N ASP A 274 10.41 9.89 -0.54
CA ASP A 274 10.48 11.31 -0.16
C ASP A 274 11.95 11.72 -0.04
N LEU A 275 12.49 12.35 -1.06
CA LEU A 275 13.90 12.75 -1.07
C LEU A 275 14.18 13.90 -0.09
N SER A 276 13.15 14.56 0.46
CA SER A 276 13.31 15.62 1.46
C SER A 276 13.51 15.09 2.89
N ASP A 277 13.35 13.78 3.13
CA ASP A 277 13.63 13.16 4.43
C ASP A 277 15.12 13.32 4.82
N PRO A 278 15.44 13.38 6.13
CA PRO A 278 16.83 13.35 6.60
C PRO A 278 17.59 12.11 6.10
N PRO A 279 18.92 12.21 5.84
CA PRO A 279 19.70 11.12 5.25
C PRO A 279 19.61 9.78 5.99
N GLU A 280 19.62 9.80 7.33
CA GLU A 280 19.54 8.60 8.17
C GLU A 280 18.19 7.89 8.02
N VAL A 281 17.10 8.67 8.05
CA VAL A 281 15.72 8.19 7.91
C VAL A 281 15.44 7.72 6.49
N LEU A 282 15.95 8.44 5.50
CA LEU A 282 15.76 8.15 4.09
C LEU A 282 16.22 6.73 3.74
N ARG A 283 17.45 6.36 4.16
CA ARG A 283 18.00 5.03 3.89
C ARG A 283 17.22 3.92 4.59
N GLU A 284 16.85 4.14 5.86
CA GLU A 284 16.05 3.18 6.64
C GLU A 284 14.67 2.94 6.02
N ARG A 285 13.97 4.01 5.61
CA ARG A 285 12.65 3.92 4.95
C ARG A 285 12.70 3.19 3.62
N VAL A 286 13.70 3.45 2.80
CA VAL A 286 13.87 2.73 1.53
C VAL A 286 14.13 1.25 1.77
N ALA A 287 15.02 0.91 2.72
CA ALA A 287 15.30 -0.48 3.10
C ALA A 287 14.04 -1.19 3.65
N SER A 288 13.25 -0.50 4.50
CA SER A 288 11.97 -1.02 5.02
C SER A 288 10.96 -1.28 3.90
N CYS A 289 10.89 -0.40 2.89
CA CYS A 289 10.03 -0.61 1.72
C CYS A 289 10.44 -1.86 0.93
N HIS A 290 11.75 -2.09 0.70
CA HIS A 290 12.23 -3.30 0.04
C HIS A 290 11.88 -4.56 0.84
N GLY A 291 12.08 -4.54 2.17
CA GLY A 291 11.67 -5.62 3.06
C GLY A 291 10.18 -5.94 2.93
N ALA A 292 9.32 -4.92 2.98
CA ALA A 292 7.88 -5.08 2.86
C ALA A 292 7.45 -5.63 1.48
N LEU A 293 8.08 -5.18 0.38
CA LEU A 293 7.85 -5.71 -0.96
C LEU A 293 8.25 -7.19 -1.06
N TRP A 294 9.39 -7.53 -0.49
CA TRP A 294 9.88 -8.92 -0.44
C TRP A 294 8.94 -9.83 0.38
N ASP A 295 8.52 -9.39 1.55
CA ASP A 295 7.60 -10.14 2.44
C ASP A 295 6.22 -10.36 1.80
N CYS A 296 5.79 -9.43 0.93
CA CYS A 296 4.58 -9.59 0.13
C CYS A 296 4.74 -10.56 -1.04
N GLY A 297 5.98 -10.93 -1.42
CA GLY A 297 6.28 -11.77 -2.59
C GLY A 297 6.28 -11.00 -3.92
N CYS A 298 6.60 -9.72 -3.90
CA CYS A 298 6.75 -8.89 -5.10
C CYS A 298 8.16 -9.05 -5.66
N TYR A 299 8.26 -9.51 -6.91
CA TYR A 299 9.53 -9.71 -7.63
C TYR A 299 9.58 -8.89 -8.94
N ALA A 300 8.63 -7.98 -9.14
CA ALA A 300 8.60 -7.12 -10.31
C ALA A 300 9.83 -6.19 -10.36
N PRO A 301 10.27 -5.76 -11.55
CA PRO A 301 11.27 -4.70 -11.69
C PRO A 301 10.84 -3.45 -10.92
N LEU A 302 11.84 -2.69 -10.42
CA LEU A 302 11.62 -1.47 -9.65
C LEU A 302 12.20 -0.26 -10.40
N VAL A 303 11.46 0.85 -10.40
CA VAL A 303 11.95 2.19 -10.70
C VAL A 303 11.83 3.02 -9.44
N SER A 304 12.92 3.59 -8.97
CA SER A 304 12.94 4.43 -7.77
C SER A 304 12.61 5.87 -8.14
N VAL A 305 11.43 6.32 -7.70
CA VAL A 305 10.95 7.68 -7.93
C VAL A 305 11.34 8.55 -6.75
N LEU A 306 12.44 9.29 -6.88
CA LEU A 306 12.97 10.19 -5.88
C LEU A 306 12.19 11.51 -5.92
N ASN A 307 11.10 11.55 -5.12
CA ASN A 307 10.10 12.61 -5.17
C ASN A 307 10.41 13.77 -4.22
N LYS A 308 9.73 14.89 -4.40
CA LYS A 308 9.82 16.13 -3.63
C LYS A 308 11.16 16.87 -3.78
N VAL A 309 11.79 16.77 -4.95
CA VAL A 309 13.03 17.51 -5.25
C VAL A 309 12.85 19.03 -5.17
N ASP A 310 11.61 19.51 -5.22
CA ASP A 310 11.25 20.92 -5.01
C ASP A 310 11.50 21.43 -3.59
N ARG A 311 11.78 20.55 -2.63
CA ARG A 311 11.99 20.89 -1.20
C ARG A 311 13.45 20.92 -0.78
N ILE A 312 14.36 20.55 -1.66
CA ILE A 312 15.80 20.43 -1.37
C ILE A 312 16.62 21.12 -2.45
N THR A 313 17.87 21.40 -2.14
CA THR A 313 18.80 21.98 -3.11
C THR A 313 19.33 20.90 -4.09
N PRO A 314 19.84 21.28 -5.27
CA PRO A 314 20.46 20.33 -6.19
C PRO A 314 21.62 19.54 -5.56
N GLU A 315 22.42 20.19 -4.71
CA GLU A 315 23.56 19.59 -4.02
C GLU A 315 23.11 18.52 -3.02
N GLU A 316 22.04 18.82 -2.24
CA GLU A 316 21.42 17.85 -1.32
C GLU A 316 20.82 16.68 -2.10
N ALA A 317 20.19 16.94 -3.25
CA ALA A 317 19.62 15.88 -4.09
C ALA A 317 20.72 14.93 -4.59
N GLU A 318 21.86 15.46 -5.03
CA GLU A 318 23.00 14.66 -5.48
C GLU A 318 23.61 13.82 -4.35
N GLU A 319 23.77 14.40 -3.15
CA GLU A 319 24.24 13.68 -1.96
C GLU A 319 23.30 12.53 -1.59
N ARG A 320 22.00 12.77 -1.57
CA ARG A 320 20.98 11.75 -1.24
C ARG A 320 20.87 10.67 -2.31
N CYS A 321 21.05 11.00 -3.58
CA CYS A 321 21.16 10.00 -4.64
C CYS A 321 22.34 9.07 -4.42
N ARG A 322 23.53 9.60 -4.07
CA ARG A 322 24.71 8.77 -3.75
C ARG A 322 24.45 7.88 -2.54
N LEU A 323 23.77 8.40 -1.51
CA LEU A 323 23.41 7.64 -0.32
C LEU A 323 22.52 6.42 -0.63
N LEU A 324 21.70 6.51 -1.66
CA LEU A 324 20.73 5.49 -2.07
C LEU A 324 21.21 4.63 -3.25
N GLU A 325 22.44 4.77 -3.74
CA GLU A 325 22.93 4.11 -4.96
C GLU A 325 22.71 2.58 -4.95
N ASP A 326 22.89 1.94 -3.78
CA ASP A 326 22.69 0.50 -3.60
C ASP A 326 21.23 0.08 -3.34
N LEU A 327 20.33 1.02 -3.01
CA LEU A 327 18.94 0.76 -2.64
C LEU A 327 17.92 1.31 -3.65
N ALA A 328 18.33 2.20 -4.56
CA ALA A 328 17.44 2.86 -5.50
C ALA A 328 17.73 2.43 -6.94
N PRO A 329 17.23 1.29 -7.41
CA PRO A 329 17.41 0.88 -8.80
C PRO A 329 16.69 1.84 -9.75
N THR A 330 17.33 2.21 -10.86
CA THR A 330 16.79 3.10 -11.88
C THR A 330 16.23 4.39 -11.27
N PRO A 331 17.06 5.23 -10.60
CA PRO A 331 16.57 6.41 -9.89
C PRO A 331 16.11 7.51 -10.86
N VAL A 332 14.95 8.09 -10.61
CA VAL A 332 14.41 9.22 -11.37
C VAL A 332 14.00 10.32 -10.38
N LEU A 333 14.59 11.51 -10.56
CA LEU A 333 14.30 12.70 -9.77
C LEU A 333 12.97 13.33 -10.21
N VAL A 334 12.03 13.52 -9.28
CA VAL A 334 10.68 13.98 -9.59
C VAL A 334 10.20 15.00 -8.54
N SER A 335 9.46 16.01 -8.99
CA SER A 335 8.49 16.70 -8.15
C SER A 335 7.08 16.43 -8.68
N ALA A 336 6.36 15.53 -8.03
CA ALA A 336 4.97 15.25 -8.39
C ALA A 336 4.08 16.50 -8.23
N ARG A 337 4.41 17.41 -7.31
CA ARG A 337 3.71 18.65 -7.06
C ARG A 337 3.89 19.65 -8.20
N GLU A 338 5.13 19.91 -8.59
CA GLU A 338 5.48 20.90 -9.61
C GLU A 338 5.47 20.32 -11.04
N GLY A 339 5.38 18.99 -11.17
CA GLY A 339 5.41 18.31 -12.47
C GLY A 339 6.80 18.13 -13.07
N LEU A 340 7.85 18.27 -12.25
CA LEU A 340 9.22 18.13 -12.72
C LEU A 340 9.61 16.64 -12.86
N GLY A 341 10.37 16.29 -13.89
CA GLY A 341 10.93 14.95 -14.10
C GLY A 341 9.92 13.90 -14.57
N LEU A 342 8.65 14.26 -14.86
CA LEU A 342 7.61 13.30 -15.24
C LEU A 342 7.88 12.65 -16.59
N GLU A 343 8.42 13.38 -17.57
CA GLU A 343 8.79 12.83 -18.88
C GLU A 343 9.89 11.76 -18.75
N ALA A 344 10.94 12.05 -17.96
CA ALA A 344 11.99 11.08 -17.67
C ALA A 344 11.46 9.85 -16.94
N LEU A 345 10.47 10.04 -16.04
CA LEU A 345 9.80 8.93 -15.37
C LEU A 345 9.00 8.07 -16.35
N LEU A 346 8.24 8.67 -17.27
CA LEU A 346 7.52 7.96 -18.31
C LEU A 346 8.46 7.17 -19.20
N ASP A 347 9.61 7.73 -19.58
CA ASP A 347 10.63 7.03 -20.36
C ASP A 347 11.20 5.83 -19.61
N ALA A 348 11.54 5.98 -18.33
CA ALA A 348 12.01 4.89 -17.48
C ALA A 348 10.94 3.79 -17.30
N ILE A 349 9.65 4.15 -17.17
CA ILE A 349 8.54 3.19 -17.13
C ILE A 349 8.50 2.39 -18.44
N LEU A 350 8.51 3.06 -19.59
CA LEU A 350 8.43 2.41 -20.90
C LEU A 350 9.61 1.48 -21.18
N GLU A 351 10.82 1.85 -20.73
CA GLU A 351 12.04 1.03 -20.85
C GLU A 351 11.95 -0.27 -20.01
N LYS A 352 11.39 -0.17 -18.79
CA LYS A 352 11.32 -1.32 -17.86
C LYS A 352 10.11 -2.21 -18.06
N LEU A 353 9.08 -1.74 -18.74
CA LEU A 353 7.93 -2.58 -19.08
C LEU A 353 8.32 -3.64 -20.12
N PRO A 354 7.67 -4.83 -20.09
CA PRO A 354 7.94 -5.89 -21.08
C PRO A 354 7.85 -5.35 -22.51
N PRO A 355 8.78 -5.71 -23.40
CA PRO A 355 8.81 -5.17 -24.76
C PRO A 355 7.56 -5.55 -25.55
N LEU A 356 7.10 -4.62 -26.39
CA LEU A 356 6.09 -4.90 -27.41
C LEU A 356 6.81 -5.19 -28.71
N GLU A 357 6.45 -6.30 -29.34
CA GLU A 357 7.03 -6.73 -30.63
C GLU A 357 6.00 -6.57 -31.75
N GLU A 358 6.46 -6.38 -32.98
CA GLU A 358 5.61 -6.38 -34.18
C GLU A 358 5.56 -7.77 -34.79
N PHE A 359 4.36 -8.25 -35.07
CA PHE A 359 4.10 -9.56 -35.66
C PHE A 359 3.28 -9.41 -36.95
N LEU A 360 3.73 -10.04 -38.01
CA LEU A 360 2.91 -10.27 -39.20
C LEU A 360 2.20 -11.61 -39.05
N VAL A 361 0.88 -11.56 -39.05
CA VAL A 361 0.00 -12.73 -38.93
C VAL A 361 -0.80 -12.87 -40.18
N ARG A 362 -0.82 -14.08 -40.76
CA ARG A 362 -1.64 -14.44 -41.89
C ARG A 362 -2.77 -15.33 -41.43
N LEU A 363 -3.99 -14.98 -41.79
CA LEU A 363 -5.21 -15.71 -41.41
C LEU A 363 -6.01 -16.04 -42.67
N PRO A 364 -6.60 -17.23 -42.72
CA PRO A 364 -7.47 -17.56 -43.86
C PRO A 364 -8.66 -16.60 -43.91
N ALA A 365 -9.09 -16.19 -45.11
CA ALA A 365 -10.27 -15.36 -45.30
C ALA A 365 -11.56 -16.18 -45.12
N SER A 366 -11.75 -16.74 -43.94
CA SER A 366 -12.88 -17.60 -43.53
C SER A 366 -13.49 -17.10 -42.23
N GLU A 367 -14.65 -17.59 -41.84
CA GLU A 367 -15.31 -17.26 -40.59
C GLU A 367 -14.40 -17.59 -39.36
N ALA A 368 -13.68 -18.71 -39.43
CA ALA A 368 -12.71 -19.09 -38.39
C ALA A 368 -11.54 -18.09 -38.30
N GLY A 369 -10.98 -17.65 -39.43
CA GLY A 369 -9.92 -16.64 -39.50
C GLY A 369 -10.37 -15.28 -38.99
N MET A 370 -11.58 -14.85 -39.34
CA MET A 370 -12.14 -13.60 -38.79
C MET A 370 -12.41 -13.68 -37.30
N GLY A 371 -12.81 -14.84 -36.79
CA GLY A 371 -12.92 -15.08 -35.35
C GLY A 371 -11.57 -15.02 -34.62
N GLN A 372 -10.48 -15.48 -35.27
CA GLN A 372 -9.10 -15.32 -34.72
C GLN A 372 -8.66 -13.86 -34.79
N LEU A 373 -8.92 -13.14 -35.85
CA LEU A 373 -8.65 -11.73 -36.00
C LEU A 373 -9.29 -10.91 -34.87
N SER A 374 -10.56 -11.17 -34.58
CA SER A 374 -11.27 -10.51 -33.48
C SER A 374 -10.61 -10.76 -32.13
N ARG A 375 -10.13 -11.98 -31.87
CA ARG A 375 -9.37 -12.28 -30.61
C ARG A 375 -8.02 -11.57 -30.56
N LEU A 376 -7.34 -11.44 -31.70
CA LEU A 376 -6.06 -10.73 -31.77
C LEU A 376 -6.25 -9.24 -31.49
N TYR A 377 -7.33 -8.63 -31.95
CA TYR A 377 -7.65 -7.22 -31.64
C TYR A 377 -7.98 -6.97 -30.16
N GLU A 378 -8.37 -8.01 -29.44
CA GLU A 378 -8.56 -7.88 -27.97
C GLU A 378 -7.24 -7.81 -27.21
N VAL A 379 -6.13 -8.35 -27.76
CA VAL A 379 -4.87 -8.60 -27.03
C VAL A 379 -3.66 -7.88 -27.63
N ALA A 380 -3.79 -7.34 -28.84
CA ALA A 380 -2.70 -6.65 -29.55
C ALA A 380 -3.26 -5.47 -30.35
N GLU A 381 -2.43 -4.47 -30.58
CA GLU A 381 -2.77 -3.28 -31.35
C GLU A 381 -2.59 -3.57 -32.85
N PRO A 382 -3.64 -3.44 -33.69
CA PRO A 382 -3.49 -3.55 -35.12
C PRO A 382 -2.82 -2.30 -35.68
N LEU A 383 -1.69 -2.49 -36.39
CA LEU A 383 -0.97 -1.42 -37.07
C LEU A 383 -1.39 -1.30 -38.52
N GLU A 384 -1.54 -2.44 -39.22
CA GLU A 384 -1.94 -2.50 -40.60
C GLU A 384 -2.74 -3.78 -40.86
N VAL A 385 -3.78 -3.68 -41.71
CA VAL A 385 -4.59 -4.84 -42.12
C VAL A 385 -4.76 -4.81 -43.62
N ARG A 386 -4.45 -5.94 -44.28
CA ARG A 386 -4.64 -6.13 -45.70
C ARG A 386 -5.57 -7.32 -45.92
N TYR A 387 -6.62 -7.09 -46.69
CA TYR A 387 -7.58 -8.13 -47.05
C TYR A 387 -7.30 -8.62 -48.46
N GLY A 388 -7.15 -9.93 -48.66
CA GLY A 388 -6.91 -10.61 -49.92
C GLY A 388 -7.47 -12.03 -49.87
N GLU A 389 -6.84 -12.99 -50.56
CA GLU A 389 -7.12 -14.42 -50.41
C GLU A 389 -6.85 -14.90 -48.97
N GLU A 390 -5.91 -14.24 -48.31
CA GLU A 390 -5.65 -14.31 -46.89
C GLU A 390 -5.75 -12.90 -46.27
N VAL A 391 -6.01 -12.83 -44.99
CA VAL A 391 -5.99 -11.59 -44.22
C VAL A 391 -4.62 -11.46 -43.59
N GLU A 392 -3.81 -10.50 -44.06
CA GLU A 392 -2.53 -10.16 -43.47
C GLU A 392 -2.72 -9.03 -42.47
N VAL A 393 -2.26 -9.25 -41.23
CA VAL A 393 -2.38 -8.28 -40.15
C VAL A 393 -1.02 -8.05 -39.50
N LEU A 394 -0.56 -6.81 -39.49
CA LEU A 394 0.57 -6.36 -38.70
C LEU A 394 0.04 -5.94 -37.33
N LEU A 395 0.48 -6.60 -36.30
CA LEU A 395 0.05 -6.40 -34.91
C LEU A 395 1.25 -6.01 -34.05
N ARG A 396 1.02 -5.14 -33.05
CA ARG A 396 1.98 -4.84 -32.00
C ARG A 396 1.44 -5.40 -30.67
N GLY A 397 2.24 -6.20 -29.96
CA GLY A 397 1.82 -6.80 -28.71
C GLY A 397 2.92 -7.58 -27.99
N ARG A 398 2.60 -8.13 -26.83
CA ARG A 398 3.50 -9.04 -26.12
C ARG A 398 3.54 -10.39 -26.81
N ARG A 399 4.75 -10.90 -27.12
CA ARG A 399 4.95 -12.20 -27.82
C ARG A 399 4.14 -13.34 -27.21
N GLU A 400 4.20 -13.50 -25.88
CA GLU A 400 3.52 -14.60 -25.20
C GLU A 400 1.99 -14.55 -25.33
N ILE A 401 1.43 -13.34 -25.33
CA ILE A 401 -0.02 -13.13 -25.39
C ILE A 401 -0.53 -13.34 -26.82
N VAL A 402 0.19 -12.77 -27.80
CA VAL A 402 -0.13 -12.95 -29.21
C VAL A 402 -0.01 -14.42 -29.60
N ALA A 403 1.08 -15.12 -29.20
CA ALA A 403 1.26 -16.54 -29.45
C ALA A 403 0.16 -17.41 -28.80
N LYS A 404 -0.33 -17.03 -27.63
CA LYS A 404 -1.44 -17.71 -26.95
C LYS A 404 -2.78 -17.50 -27.64
N ALA A 405 -3.04 -16.31 -28.19
CA ALA A 405 -4.25 -16.00 -28.94
C ALA A 405 -4.29 -16.75 -30.27
N LEU A 406 -3.13 -17.04 -30.85
CA LEU A 406 -2.95 -17.79 -32.10
C LEU A 406 -2.93 -19.31 -31.92
N ARG A 407 -3.21 -19.87 -30.74
CA ARG A 407 -3.21 -21.33 -30.52
C ARG A 407 -4.16 -22.00 -31.53
N GLY A 408 -3.56 -22.73 -32.50
CA GLY A 408 -4.27 -23.40 -33.59
C GLY A 408 -4.08 -22.77 -34.99
N ALA A 409 -3.34 -21.67 -35.12
CA ALA A 409 -2.88 -21.05 -36.36
C ALA A 409 -1.34 -21.12 -36.48
N GLU A 410 -0.81 -20.77 -37.66
CA GLU A 410 0.63 -20.70 -37.88
C GLU A 410 1.32 -19.76 -36.86
N ARG A 411 2.55 -20.10 -36.51
CA ARG A 411 3.32 -19.29 -35.51
C ARG A 411 3.50 -17.88 -36.05
N PRO A 412 3.33 -16.84 -35.20
CA PRO A 412 3.56 -15.47 -35.61
C PRO A 412 5.00 -15.30 -36.08
N GLU A 413 5.20 -14.82 -37.29
CA GLU A 413 6.51 -14.46 -37.79
C GLU A 413 6.88 -13.08 -37.23
N ALA A 414 8.05 -12.98 -36.56
CA ALA A 414 8.59 -11.69 -36.19
C ALA A 414 8.88 -10.89 -37.49
N ARG A 415 8.49 -9.63 -37.53
CA ARG A 415 8.78 -8.78 -38.69
C ARG A 415 10.30 -8.75 -38.92
N PRO A 416 10.77 -9.02 -40.14
CA PRO A 416 12.18 -8.80 -40.44
C PRO A 416 12.54 -7.32 -40.22
N PRO A 417 13.73 -7.03 -39.68
CA PRO A 417 14.18 -5.66 -39.41
C PRO A 417 14.08 -4.84 -40.70
N LYS A 418 13.61 -3.59 -40.59
CA LYS A 418 13.62 -2.66 -41.72
C LYS A 418 15.07 -2.43 -42.14
N PRO A 419 15.35 -2.29 -43.45
CA PRO A 419 16.68 -1.89 -43.91
C PRO A 419 16.96 -0.50 -43.32
N GLY A 420 17.86 -0.41 -42.32
CA GLY A 420 18.22 0.81 -41.59
C GLY A 420 18.06 0.73 -40.06
N ASP A 421 17.47 -0.31 -39.51
CA ASP A 421 17.44 -0.51 -38.05
C ASP A 421 18.80 -1.03 -37.54
N PRO A 422 19.35 -0.49 -36.43
CA PRO A 422 20.58 -1.00 -35.84
C PRO A 422 20.44 -2.46 -35.42
N PRO A 423 21.49 -3.29 -35.52
CA PRO A 423 21.45 -4.67 -35.13
C PRO A 423 21.05 -4.79 -33.63
N GLN A 424 20.01 -5.57 -33.35
CA GLN A 424 19.73 -5.99 -31.99
C GLN A 424 20.75 -7.05 -31.59
N ASP A 425 21.81 -6.61 -30.89
CA ASP A 425 22.77 -7.53 -30.29
C ASP A 425 22.07 -8.35 -29.22
N GLY A 426 21.80 -9.61 -29.60
CA GLY A 426 21.41 -10.62 -28.68
C GLY A 426 22.64 -11.39 -28.23
N GLU A 427 22.96 -11.30 -26.95
CA GLU A 427 23.48 -12.45 -26.16
C GLU A 427 23.35 -12.13 -24.67
#